data_d593deb96ed690f34882b3ae85edbef3
#
_entry.id   d593deb96ed690f34882b3ae85edbef3
#
_cell.length_a   1.000
_cell.length_b   1.000
_cell.length_c   1.000
_cell.angle_alpha   90.00
_cell.angle_beta   90.00
_cell.angle_gamma   90.00
#
_symmetry.space_group_name_H-M   'P 1'
#
loop_
_entity.id
_entity.type
_entity.pdbx_description
1 polymer ?
#
loop_
_entity_poly.entity_id
_entity_poly.type
_entity_poly.pdbx_seq_one_letter_code
_entity_poly.pdbx_strand_id
1 'polypeptide(L)'
;FSGKVKIINNELDGNFEFVGKSLVKSAVLTSKAFNKGFFGSYGEYIVSIGLLLFAFSTVITWAYYGDRCTAYLFGESSIIYYRVLYIFAFFVAGSGYLDTEIIWNFALITVAASTLPNLISIFLLRNEMKTLISSYKQKSDG
;
A
#
# COMPACT_ATOMS: atom_id res chain seq x y z
N PHE A 1 -4.40 -31.75 11.22
CA PHE A 1 -5.60 -32.58 11.07
C PHE A 1 -5.21 -33.91 10.41
N SER A 2 -5.41 -35.01 11.05
CA SER A 2 -5.25 -36.35 10.49
C SER A 2 -6.57 -37.12 10.71
N GLY A 3 -7.40 -37.10 9.67
CA GLY A 3 -8.67 -37.77 9.63
C GLY A 3 -9.07 -38.12 8.20
N LYS A 4 -9.87 -39.18 8.02
CA LYS A 4 -10.43 -39.52 6.71
C LYS A 4 -11.77 -38.83 6.56
N VAL A 5 -11.90 -37.97 5.55
CA VAL A 5 -13.16 -37.30 5.20
C VAL A 5 -13.74 -38.02 3.99
N LYS A 6 -15.01 -38.42 4.06
CA LYS A 6 -15.70 -39.08 2.98
C LYS A 6 -16.36 -38.04 2.09
N ILE A 7 -16.06 -38.06 0.79
CA ILE A 7 -16.64 -37.19 -0.21
C ILE A 7 -17.61 -38.03 -1.04
N ILE A 8 -18.87 -37.62 -1.13
CA ILE A 8 -19.90 -38.26 -1.94
C ILE A 8 -20.46 -37.19 -2.89
N ASN A 9 -20.44 -37.48 -4.20
CA ASN A 9 -20.91 -36.55 -5.23
C ASN A 9 -20.32 -35.13 -5.20
N ASN A 10 -19.03 -35.01 -4.86
CA ASN A 10 -18.33 -33.73 -4.73
C ASN A 10 -18.78 -32.88 -3.50
N GLU A 11 -19.57 -33.45 -2.62
CA GLU A 11 -19.98 -32.83 -1.35
C GLU A 11 -19.43 -33.61 -0.15
N LEU A 12 -19.18 -32.90 0.93
CA LEU A 12 -18.72 -33.50 2.19
C LEU A 12 -19.89 -34.18 2.89
N ASP A 13 -19.73 -35.46 3.21
CA ASP A 13 -20.72 -36.22 3.96
C ASP A 13 -20.61 -35.88 5.46
N GLY A 14 -21.42 -34.93 5.92
CA GLY A 14 -21.52 -34.44 7.29
C GLY A 14 -21.28 -32.93 7.46
N ASN A 15 -21.77 -32.39 8.59
CA ASN A 15 -21.53 -30.98 8.96
C ASN A 15 -20.13 -30.83 9.57
N PHE A 16 -19.14 -30.53 8.73
CA PHE A 16 -17.76 -30.27 9.19
C PHE A 16 -17.43 -28.78 9.07
N GLU A 17 -17.06 -28.16 10.17
CA GLU A 17 -16.48 -26.81 10.18
C GLU A 17 -14.95 -26.93 10.12
N PHE A 18 -14.36 -26.58 8.99
CA PHE A 18 -12.91 -26.56 8.84
C PHE A 18 -12.35 -25.21 9.31
N VAL A 19 -11.72 -25.19 10.47
CA VAL A 19 -11.01 -24.02 10.98
C VAL A 19 -9.52 -24.18 10.68
N GLY A 20 -8.98 -23.34 9.83
CA GLY A 20 -7.57 -23.39 9.46
C GLY A 20 -7.07 -22.08 8.84
N LYS A 21 -5.75 -21.94 8.70
CA LYS A 21 -5.18 -20.80 7.98
C LYS A 21 -5.59 -20.87 6.50
N SER A 22 -6.19 -19.79 6.00
CA SER A 22 -6.52 -19.69 4.58
C SER A 22 -5.26 -19.77 3.73
N LEU A 23 -5.24 -20.67 2.73
CA LEU A 23 -4.20 -20.74 1.71
C LEU A 23 -4.34 -19.62 0.68
N VAL A 24 -5.45 -18.89 0.72
CA VAL A 24 -5.77 -17.82 -0.22
C VAL A 24 -5.29 -16.50 0.37
N LYS A 25 -4.36 -15.85 -0.33
CA LYS A 25 -3.74 -14.61 0.15
C LYS A 25 -4.57 -13.38 -0.26
N SER A 26 -4.60 -12.41 0.68
CA SER A 26 -4.91 -10.98 0.46
C SER A 26 -6.00 -10.66 -0.58
N ALA A 27 -5.63 -10.22 -1.77
CA ALA A 27 -6.56 -9.76 -2.82
C ALA A 27 -7.54 -10.84 -3.28
N VAL A 28 -7.11 -12.10 -3.41
CA VAL A 28 -7.98 -13.21 -3.82
C VAL A 28 -8.99 -13.55 -2.72
N LEU A 29 -8.60 -13.44 -1.45
CA LEU A 29 -9.52 -13.62 -0.32
C LEU A 29 -10.59 -12.52 -0.31
N THR A 30 -10.17 -11.27 -0.54
CA THR A 30 -11.08 -10.11 -0.64
C THR A 30 -12.05 -10.29 -1.80
N SER A 31 -11.58 -10.68 -2.99
CA SER A 31 -12.43 -10.97 -4.15
C SER A 31 -13.47 -12.03 -3.84
N LYS A 32 -13.07 -13.14 -3.20
CA LYS A 32 -14.00 -14.21 -2.80
C LYS A 32 -15.01 -13.74 -1.76
N ALA A 33 -14.63 -12.88 -0.84
CA ALA A 33 -15.54 -12.31 0.15
C ALA A 33 -16.60 -11.42 -0.51
N PHE A 34 -16.20 -10.59 -1.49
CA PHE A 34 -17.11 -9.75 -2.25
C PHE A 34 -18.07 -10.58 -3.13
N ASN A 35 -17.59 -11.68 -3.73
CA ASN A 35 -18.43 -12.58 -4.50
C ASN A 35 -19.50 -13.30 -3.63
N LYS A 36 -19.18 -13.56 -2.37
CA LYS A 36 -20.16 -14.13 -1.41
C LYS A 36 -21.10 -13.09 -0.80
N GLY A 37 -20.82 -11.81 -0.98
CA GLY A 37 -21.65 -10.72 -0.51
C GLY A 37 -22.75 -10.32 -1.47
N PHE A 38 -23.23 -9.09 -1.33
CA PHE A 38 -24.36 -8.51 -2.07
C PHE A 38 -24.16 -8.48 -3.60
N PHE A 39 -22.91 -8.41 -4.06
CA PHE A 39 -22.58 -8.24 -5.49
C PHE A 39 -22.49 -9.56 -6.28
N GLY A 40 -22.56 -10.72 -5.62
CA GLY A 40 -22.46 -12.02 -6.29
C GLY A 40 -21.20 -12.13 -7.16
N SER A 41 -21.30 -12.71 -8.35
CA SER A 41 -20.18 -12.90 -9.29
C SER A 41 -19.53 -11.60 -9.80
N TYR A 42 -20.19 -10.44 -9.61
CA TYR A 42 -19.62 -9.14 -9.97
C TYR A 42 -18.65 -8.58 -8.90
N GLY A 43 -18.61 -9.17 -7.71
CA GLY A 43 -17.77 -8.70 -6.60
C GLY A 43 -16.27 -8.66 -6.93
N GLU A 44 -15.77 -9.65 -7.67
CA GLU A 44 -14.35 -9.70 -8.07
C GLU A 44 -13.97 -8.59 -9.05
N TYR A 45 -14.87 -8.17 -9.94
CA TYR A 45 -14.62 -7.06 -10.87
C TYR A 45 -14.50 -5.74 -10.12
N ILE A 46 -15.34 -5.52 -9.11
CA ILE A 46 -15.29 -4.31 -8.26
C ILE A 46 -13.95 -4.25 -7.53
N VAL A 47 -13.51 -5.35 -6.94
CA VAL A 47 -12.21 -5.42 -6.25
C VAL A 47 -11.06 -5.19 -7.24
N SER A 48 -11.09 -5.81 -8.41
CA SER A 48 -10.04 -5.68 -9.42
C SER A 48 -9.92 -4.25 -9.94
N ILE A 49 -11.05 -3.60 -10.27
CA ILE A 49 -11.07 -2.20 -10.71
C ILE A 49 -10.59 -1.27 -9.60
N GLY A 50 -11.07 -1.50 -8.37
CA GLY A 50 -10.64 -0.72 -7.21
C GLY A 50 -9.14 -0.81 -6.96
N LEU A 51 -8.56 -2.01 -7.03
CA LEU A 51 -7.11 -2.23 -6.91
C LEU A 51 -6.33 -1.57 -8.04
N LEU A 52 -6.83 -1.64 -9.28
CA LEU A 52 -6.21 -0.97 -10.43
C LEU A 52 -6.15 0.55 -10.23
N LEU A 53 -7.28 1.17 -9.86
CA LEU A 53 -7.37 2.61 -9.63
C LEU A 53 -6.50 3.03 -8.45
N PHE A 54 -6.48 2.25 -7.37
CA PHE A 54 -5.64 2.50 -6.22
C PHE A 54 -4.15 2.42 -6.56
N ALA A 55 -3.73 1.38 -7.29
CA ALA A 55 -2.35 1.23 -7.72
C ALA A 55 -1.91 2.39 -8.62
N PHE A 56 -2.74 2.76 -9.61
CA PHE A 56 -2.48 3.86 -10.52
C PHE A 56 -2.36 5.21 -9.78
N SER A 57 -3.30 5.51 -8.89
CA SER A 57 -3.27 6.71 -8.04
C SER A 57 -1.99 6.76 -7.19
N THR A 58 -1.62 5.63 -6.60
CA THR A 58 -0.41 5.52 -5.76
C THR A 58 0.85 5.80 -6.58
N VAL A 59 0.99 5.21 -7.75
CA VAL A 59 2.15 5.42 -8.63
C VAL A 59 2.32 6.89 -8.99
N ILE A 60 1.23 7.58 -9.36
CA ILE A 60 1.27 9.02 -9.70
C ILE A 60 1.67 9.86 -8.49
N THR A 61 1.08 9.57 -7.34
CA THR A 61 1.34 10.33 -6.10
C THR A 61 2.79 10.19 -5.66
N TRP A 62 3.34 8.98 -5.69
CA TRP A 62 4.73 8.74 -5.34
C TRP A 62 5.71 9.38 -6.35
N ALA A 63 5.39 9.34 -7.65
CA ALA A 63 6.15 10.05 -8.66
C ALA A 63 6.21 11.56 -8.39
N TYR A 64 5.08 12.17 -8.03
CA TYR A 64 5.00 13.58 -7.67
C TYR A 64 5.84 13.93 -6.44
N TYR A 65 5.75 13.13 -5.37
CA TYR A 65 6.58 13.35 -4.18
C TYR A 65 8.07 13.26 -4.50
N GLY A 66 8.46 12.27 -5.30
CA GLY A 66 9.85 12.13 -5.74
C GLY A 66 10.33 13.32 -6.59
N ASP A 67 9.50 13.84 -7.49
CA ASP A 67 9.79 15.07 -8.24
C ASP A 67 10.10 16.24 -7.29
N ARG A 68 9.27 16.43 -6.26
CA ARG A 68 9.46 17.52 -5.29
C ARG A 68 10.71 17.36 -4.44
N CYS A 69 10.98 16.15 -3.98
CA CYS A 69 12.20 15.85 -3.24
C CYS A 69 13.45 16.08 -4.12
N THR A 70 13.41 15.62 -5.36
CA THR A 70 14.52 15.77 -6.30
C THR A 70 14.76 17.24 -6.66
N ALA A 71 13.70 18.01 -6.91
CA ALA A 71 13.79 19.44 -7.16
C ALA A 71 14.40 20.19 -5.97
N TYR A 72 14.02 19.83 -4.76
CA TYR A 72 14.55 20.46 -3.53
C TYR A 72 16.03 20.15 -3.31
N LEU A 73 16.46 18.91 -3.54
CA LEU A 73 17.84 18.47 -3.26
C LEU A 73 18.81 18.82 -4.39
N PHE A 74 18.39 18.70 -5.65
CA PHE A 74 19.27 18.76 -6.83
C PHE A 74 18.88 19.84 -7.84
N GLY A 75 17.78 20.56 -7.58
CA GLY A 75 17.25 21.56 -8.49
C GLY A 75 16.28 21.01 -9.55
N GLU A 76 15.52 21.90 -10.17
CA GLU A 76 14.42 21.53 -11.09
C GLU A 76 14.90 20.76 -12.34
N SER A 77 16.12 21.02 -12.81
CA SER A 77 16.70 20.31 -13.97
C SER A 77 16.90 18.82 -13.73
N SER A 78 16.96 18.38 -12.46
CA SER A 78 17.17 16.99 -12.10
C SER A 78 15.90 16.14 -12.13
N ILE A 79 14.74 16.75 -12.21
CA ILE A 79 13.44 16.06 -12.24
C ILE A 79 13.36 15.06 -13.40
N ILE A 80 13.89 15.43 -14.57
CA ILE A 80 13.83 14.55 -15.76
C ILE A 80 14.61 13.25 -15.54
N TYR A 81 15.78 13.33 -14.90
CA TYR A 81 16.59 12.14 -14.59
C TYR A 81 15.90 11.23 -13.58
N TYR A 82 15.27 11.82 -12.55
CA TYR A 82 14.46 11.09 -11.60
C TYR A 82 13.29 10.35 -12.27
N ARG A 83 12.54 11.02 -13.15
CA ARG A 83 11.40 10.43 -13.86
C ARG A 83 11.82 9.26 -14.75
N VAL A 84 12.93 9.40 -15.49
CA VAL A 84 13.46 8.30 -16.30
C VAL A 84 13.86 7.12 -15.42
N LEU A 85 14.58 7.36 -14.32
CA LEU A 85 14.94 6.33 -13.36
C LEU A 85 13.73 5.64 -12.72
N TYR A 86 12.71 6.45 -12.34
CA TYR A 86 11.47 5.95 -11.75
C TYR A 86 10.71 5.03 -12.70
N ILE A 87 10.55 5.42 -13.97
CA ILE A 87 9.90 4.63 -15.00
C ILE A 87 10.68 3.31 -15.22
N PHE A 88 12.00 3.40 -15.32
CA PHE A 88 12.84 2.22 -15.49
C PHE A 88 12.71 1.25 -14.29
N ALA A 89 12.78 1.76 -13.06
CA ALA A 89 12.61 0.96 -11.85
C ALA A 89 11.22 0.32 -11.78
N PHE A 90 10.18 1.02 -12.21
CA PHE A 90 8.83 0.51 -12.30
C PHE A 90 8.71 -0.67 -13.27
N PHE A 91 9.32 -0.58 -14.45
CA PHE A 91 9.35 -1.68 -15.42
C PHE A 91 10.15 -2.88 -14.91
N VAL A 92 11.29 -2.66 -14.25
CA VAL A 92 12.08 -3.74 -13.65
C VAL A 92 11.29 -4.45 -12.53
N ALA A 93 10.61 -3.70 -11.67
CA ALA A 93 9.76 -4.28 -10.63
C ALA A 93 8.58 -5.08 -11.20
N GLY A 94 7.97 -4.60 -12.30
CA GLY A 94 6.85 -5.27 -12.97
C GLY A 94 7.25 -6.45 -13.85
N SER A 95 8.52 -6.59 -14.21
CA SER A 95 9.00 -7.65 -15.11
C SER A 95 9.02 -9.05 -14.49
N GLY A 96 8.88 -9.16 -13.16
CA GLY A 96 8.92 -10.42 -12.44
C GLY A 96 10.32 -11.01 -12.24
N TYR A 97 11.38 -10.31 -12.65
CA TYR A 97 12.78 -10.75 -12.39
C TYR A 97 13.18 -10.62 -10.91
N LEU A 98 12.51 -9.73 -10.17
CA LEU A 98 12.78 -9.54 -8.75
C LEU A 98 11.71 -10.26 -7.92
N ASP A 99 12.15 -10.98 -6.90
CA ASP A 99 11.24 -11.54 -5.92
C ASP A 99 10.46 -10.44 -5.18
N THR A 100 9.15 -10.62 -5.08
CA THR A 100 8.26 -9.70 -4.39
C THR A 100 8.71 -9.42 -2.94
N GLU A 101 9.30 -10.42 -2.29
CA GLU A 101 9.82 -10.29 -0.93
C GLU A 101 10.99 -9.28 -0.85
N ILE A 102 11.89 -9.29 -1.82
CA ILE A 102 13.01 -8.33 -1.91
C ILE A 102 12.48 -6.91 -2.06
N ILE A 103 11.49 -6.71 -2.94
CA ILE A 103 10.87 -5.40 -3.18
C ILE A 103 10.22 -4.88 -1.89
N TRP A 104 9.47 -5.73 -1.18
CA TRP A 104 8.83 -5.36 0.08
C TRP A 104 9.83 -5.03 1.19
N ASN A 105 10.88 -5.82 1.35
CA ASN A 105 11.91 -5.58 2.34
C ASN A 105 12.62 -4.24 2.07
N PHE A 106 12.94 -3.94 0.81
CA PHE A 106 13.55 -2.67 0.44
C PHE A 106 12.61 -1.48 0.72
N ALA A 107 11.33 -1.61 0.38
CA ALA A 107 10.32 -0.59 0.68
C ALA A 107 10.20 -0.33 2.18
N LEU A 108 10.14 -1.38 3.02
CA LEU A 108 10.05 -1.26 4.47
C LEU A 108 11.28 -0.57 5.08
N ILE A 109 12.49 -0.92 4.61
CA ILE A 109 13.73 -0.26 5.05
C ILE A 109 13.71 1.22 4.68
N THR A 110 13.27 1.57 3.48
CA THR A 110 13.18 2.95 3.01
C THR A 110 12.19 3.77 3.85
N VAL A 111 11.01 3.20 4.14
CA VAL A 111 10.01 3.84 5.00
C VAL A 111 10.54 4.04 6.43
N ALA A 112 11.18 3.02 6.99
CA ALA A 112 11.80 3.12 8.31
C ALA A 112 12.88 4.19 8.36
N ALA A 113 13.75 4.26 7.35
CA ALA A 113 14.80 5.27 7.24
C ALA A 113 14.23 6.69 7.12
N SER A 114 13.13 6.88 6.39
CA SER A 114 12.46 8.19 6.23
C SER A 114 11.80 8.69 7.53
N THR A 115 11.49 7.80 8.45
CA THR A 115 10.88 8.15 9.74
C THR A 115 11.82 8.94 10.63
N LEU A 116 13.14 8.65 10.59
CA LEU A 116 14.14 9.31 11.43
C LEU A 116 14.22 10.83 11.18
N PRO A 117 14.45 11.32 9.93
CA PRO A 117 14.51 12.77 9.68
C PRO A 117 13.16 13.45 9.97
N ASN A 118 12.04 12.75 9.75
CA ASN A 118 10.72 13.30 10.05
C ASN A 118 10.53 13.53 11.55
N LEU A 119 10.90 12.56 12.40
CA LEU A 119 10.88 12.72 13.86
C LEU A 119 11.78 13.86 14.34
N ILE A 120 13.00 13.95 13.80
CA ILE A 120 13.95 15.04 14.13
C ILE A 120 13.32 16.38 13.76
N SER A 121 12.73 16.51 12.58
CA SER A 121 12.09 17.75 12.13
C SER A 121 10.94 18.18 13.04
N ILE A 122 10.06 17.24 13.41
CA ILE A 122 8.95 17.51 14.35
C ILE A 122 9.48 17.96 15.70
N PHE A 123 10.54 17.32 16.20
CA PHE A 123 11.13 17.69 17.48
C PHE A 123 11.77 19.08 17.47
N LEU A 124 12.47 19.42 16.41
CA LEU A 124 13.11 20.76 16.25
C LEU A 124 12.04 21.86 16.09
N LEU A 125 11.00 21.62 15.33
CA LEU A 125 9.94 22.60 15.05
C LEU A 125 8.87 22.70 16.14
N ARG A 126 8.94 21.90 17.19
CA ARG A 126 7.92 21.85 18.25
C ARG A 126 7.60 23.21 18.88
N ASN A 127 8.60 24.07 19.04
CA ASN A 127 8.42 25.39 19.65
C ASN A 127 7.71 26.37 18.71
N GLU A 128 8.04 26.33 17.43
CA GLU A 128 7.34 27.11 16.39
C GLU A 128 5.89 26.67 16.28
N MET A 129 5.63 25.36 16.29
CA MET A 129 4.27 24.83 16.29
C MET A 129 3.45 25.32 17.49
N LYS A 130 4.03 25.34 18.70
CA LYS A 130 3.35 25.85 19.89
C LYS A 130 2.97 27.32 19.72
N THR A 131 3.87 28.13 19.20
CA THR A 131 3.62 29.57 18.95
C THR A 131 2.52 29.76 17.91
N LEU A 132 2.54 29.01 16.82
CA LEU A 132 1.50 29.05 15.78
C LEU A 132 0.13 28.64 16.32
N ILE A 133 0.07 27.57 17.11
CA ILE A 133 -1.18 27.08 17.70
C ILE A 133 -1.74 28.13 18.69
N SER A 134 -0.89 28.74 19.51
CA SER A 134 -1.34 29.77 20.46
C SER A 134 -1.87 31.01 19.76
N SER A 135 -1.21 31.48 18.71
CA SER A 135 -1.67 32.61 17.89
C SER A 135 -2.98 32.30 17.13
N TYR A 136 -3.13 31.08 16.65
CA TYR A 136 -4.37 30.64 15.99
C TYR A 136 -5.54 30.59 16.98
N LYS A 137 -5.31 30.07 18.20
CA LYS A 137 -6.33 30.02 19.26
C LYS A 137 -6.77 31.42 19.68
N GLN A 138 -5.83 32.34 19.87
CA GLN A 138 -6.13 33.73 20.22
C GLN A 138 -6.98 34.45 19.14
N LYS A 139 -6.77 34.09 17.85
CA LYS A 139 -7.55 34.65 16.74
C LYS A 139 -8.95 34.02 16.61
N SER A 140 -9.16 32.82 17.13
CA SER A 140 -10.45 32.12 17.10
C SER A 140 -11.37 32.50 18.27
N ASP A 141 -10.79 32.94 19.40
CA ASP A 141 -11.51 33.27 20.62
C ASP A 141 -11.84 34.78 20.71
N GLY A 142 -11.46 35.58 19.73
CA GLY A 142 -11.78 37.01 19.59
C GLY A 142 -12.58 37.32 18.36
#